data_e28195cd00ceeba46168422926a2958d
#
_entry.id   e28195cd00ceeba46168422926a2958d
#
_cell.length_a   1.000
_cell.length_b   1.000
_cell.length_c   1.000
_cell.angle_alpha   90.00
_cell.angle_beta   90.00
_cell.angle_gamma   90.00
#
_symmetry.space_group_name_H-M   'P 1'
#
loop_
_entity.id
_entity.type
_entity.pdbx_description
1 polymer ?
#
loop_
_entity_poly.entity_id
_entity_poly.type
_entity_poly.pdbx_seq_one_letter_code
_entity_poly.pdbx_strand_id
1 'polypeptide(L)'
;MSGLIICTKKEGTKPYYIAQAGVNISTLEELCYFLYNNIYIVNTEIIDEKLIEYIANELDEKPLADKLTELITYKGGLGELVMTILIYTGYYSKSEIEDIQKMIDSLNTQNVSERLKARGDSYLANQRYSNALENYIMKIVVNI
;
A
#
# COMPACT_ATOMS: atom_id res chain seq x y z
N MET A 1 2.31 11.67 19.36
CA MET A 1 3.47 12.25 18.80
C MET A 1 3.41 12.50 17.29
N SER A 2 2.46 12.02 16.70
CA SER A 2 2.28 12.10 15.26
C SER A 2 2.29 13.52 14.68
N GLY A 3 1.84 14.51 15.44
CA GLY A 3 1.81 15.88 14.93
C GLY A 3 3.15 16.44 14.51
N LEU A 4 4.22 15.98 15.13
CA LEU A 4 5.55 16.44 14.81
C LEU A 4 6.00 15.98 13.43
N ILE A 5 5.52 14.84 13.02
CA ILE A 5 5.92 14.24 11.75
C ILE A 5 5.43 15.09 10.59
N ILE A 6 4.23 15.65 10.72
CA ILE A 6 3.66 16.51 9.70
C ILE A 6 4.56 17.69 9.41
N CYS A 7 5.17 18.24 10.45
CA CYS A 7 6.04 19.41 10.29
C CYS A 7 7.33 19.09 9.56
N THR A 8 7.73 17.82 9.53
CA THR A 8 8.99 17.41 8.95
C THR A 8 8.84 16.67 7.63
N LYS A 9 7.61 16.41 7.20
CA LYS A 9 7.40 15.67 5.97
C LYS A 9 7.93 16.43 4.78
N LYS A 10 8.48 15.71 3.82
CA LYS A 10 8.99 16.26 2.60
C LYS A 10 8.04 16.00 1.45
N GLU A 11 7.76 17.03 0.68
CA GLU A 11 6.92 16.95 -0.48
C GLU A 11 7.77 16.66 -1.71
N GLY A 12 7.33 15.75 -2.55
CA GLY A 12 8.03 15.47 -3.80
C GLY A 12 7.85 16.60 -4.78
N THR A 13 8.80 16.75 -5.71
CA THR A 13 8.74 17.80 -6.73
C THR A 13 7.61 17.56 -7.72
N LYS A 14 7.20 16.30 -7.88
CA LYS A 14 6.06 15.92 -8.70
C LYS A 14 5.37 14.73 -8.06
N PRO A 15 4.05 14.58 -8.28
CA PRO A 15 3.33 13.47 -7.67
C PRO A 15 3.68 12.14 -8.32
N TYR A 16 3.57 11.08 -7.52
CA TYR A 16 3.68 9.71 -7.99
C TYR A 16 2.28 9.17 -8.22
N TYR A 17 1.98 8.74 -9.43
CA TYR A 17 0.66 8.24 -9.78
C TYR A 17 0.58 6.72 -9.56
N ILE A 18 -0.38 6.30 -8.73
CA ILE A 18 -0.66 4.88 -8.51
C ILE A 18 -1.82 4.51 -9.43
N ALA A 19 -1.47 3.95 -10.60
CA ALA A 19 -2.45 3.69 -11.66
C ALA A 19 -3.56 2.74 -11.22
N GLN A 20 -3.23 1.73 -10.41
CA GLN A 20 -4.18 0.73 -9.96
C GLN A 20 -5.32 1.33 -9.13
N ALA A 21 -5.04 2.43 -8.44
CA ALA A 21 -6.03 3.08 -7.59
C ALA A 21 -6.46 4.44 -8.13
N GLY A 22 -5.75 4.97 -9.13
CA GLY A 22 -6.06 6.27 -9.70
C GLY A 22 -5.80 7.43 -8.75
N VAL A 23 -4.80 7.30 -7.89
CA VAL A 23 -4.46 8.35 -6.92
C VAL A 23 -3.04 8.83 -7.14
N ASN A 24 -2.81 10.09 -6.78
CA ASN A 24 -1.47 10.68 -6.77
C ASN A 24 -1.02 10.84 -5.34
N ILE A 25 0.25 10.58 -5.08
CA ILE A 25 0.86 10.85 -3.78
C ILE A 25 2.04 11.78 -3.98
N SER A 26 2.24 12.69 -3.03
CA SER A 26 3.35 13.65 -3.06
C SER A 26 4.16 13.63 -1.78
N THR A 27 3.71 12.93 -0.75
CA THR A 27 4.40 12.84 0.53
C THR A 27 4.38 11.42 1.04
N LEU A 28 5.31 11.13 1.95
CA LEU A 28 5.33 9.83 2.61
C LEU A 28 4.06 9.59 3.44
N GLU A 29 3.54 10.65 4.03
CA GLU A 29 2.30 10.58 4.79
C GLU A 29 1.13 10.12 3.90
N GLU A 30 1.03 10.69 2.69
CA GLU A 30 0.00 10.29 1.74
C GLU A 30 0.15 8.83 1.32
N LEU A 31 1.38 8.38 1.11
CA LEU A 31 1.64 6.99 0.79
C LEU A 31 1.17 6.07 1.92
N CYS A 32 1.51 6.42 3.16
CA CYS A 32 1.08 5.63 4.31
C CYS A 32 -0.44 5.58 4.44
N TYR A 33 -1.09 6.71 4.26
CA TYR A 33 -2.54 6.78 4.29
C TYR A 33 -3.14 5.86 3.23
N PHE A 34 -2.59 5.89 2.03
CA PHE A 34 -3.05 5.01 0.96
C PHE A 34 -2.90 3.54 1.33
N LEU A 35 -1.72 3.15 1.79
CA LEU A 35 -1.45 1.76 2.15
C LEU A 35 -2.34 1.28 3.30
N TYR A 36 -2.51 2.11 4.31
CA TYR A 36 -3.30 1.77 5.49
C TYR A 36 -4.77 1.53 5.13
N ASN A 37 -5.31 2.35 4.25
CA ASN A 37 -6.73 2.31 3.93
C ASN A 37 -7.09 1.42 2.75
N ASN A 38 -6.10 0.89 2.03
CA ASN A 38 -6.34 0.15 0.79
C ASN A 38 -5.54 -1.14 0.72
N ILE A 39 -5.37 -1.79 1.85
CA ILE A 39 -4.52 -2.99 1.92
C ILE A 39 -4.98 -4.08 0.95
N TYR A 40 -6.27 -4.14 0.63
CA TYR A 40 -6.80 -5.18 -0.24
C TYR A 40 -6.40 -5.01 -1.71
N ILE A 41 -6.05 -3.80 -2.13
CA ILE A 41 -5.63 -3.56 -3.52
C ILE A 41 -4.12 -3.42 -3.66
N VAL A 42 -3.39 -3.36 -2.55
CA VAL A 42 -1.93 -3.26 -2.58
C VAL A 42 -1.34 -4.58 -3.05
N ASN A 43 -0.40 -4.51 -3.99
CA ASN A 43 0.29 -5.69 -4.52
C ASN A 43 1.70 -5.29 -4.98
N THR A 44 2.43 -6.25 -5.54
CA THR A 44 3.80 -6.03 -5.96
C THR A 44 3.93 -5.06 -7.13
N GLU A 45 2.85 -4.81 -7.85
CA GLU A 45 2.86 -3.81 -8.92
C GLU A 45 2.80 -2.39 -8.36
N ILE A 46 2.23 -2.23 -7.16
CA ILE A 46 2.16 -0.94 -6.48
C ILE A 46 3.47 -0.64 -5.77
N ILE A 47 3.99 -1.62 -5.02
CA ILE A 47 5.27 -1.47 -4.32
C ILE A 47 6.36 -2.09 -5.18
N ASP A 48 6.84 -1.32 -6.14
CA ASP A 48 7.83 -1.74 -7.11
C ASP A 48 9.07 -0.85 -7.05
N GLU A 49 10.02 -1.10 -7.94
CA GLU A 49 11.26 -0.33 -7.99
C GLU A 49 11.01 1.16 -8.25
N LYS A 50 10.00 1.48 -9.04
CA LYS A 50 9.68 2.88 -9.35
C LYS A 50 9.23 3.64 -8.12
N LEU A 51 8.42 3.01 -7.29
CA LEU A 51 7.99 3.61 -6.03
C LEU A 51 9.20 3.80 -5.10
N ILE A 52 10.06 2.80 -5.03
CA ILE A 52 11.26 2.87 -4.21
C ILE A 52 12.16 4.04 -4.66
N GLU A 53 12.34 4.20 -5.96
CA GLU A 53 13.10 5.33 -6.50
C GLU A 53 12.46 6.67 -6.12
N TYR A 54 11.13 6.73 -6.20
CA TYR A 54 10.41 7.94 -5.81
C TYR A 54 10.65 8.27 -4.33
N ILE A 55 10.58 7.26 -3.48
CA ILE A 55 10.84 7.43 -2.05
C ILE A 55 12.27 7.94 -1.82
N ALA A 56 13.24 7.38 -2.52
CA ALA A 56 14.64 7.75 -2.34
C ALA A 56 14.94 9.16 -2.85
N ASN A 57 14.45 9.48 -4.03
CA ASN A 57 14.87 10.68 -4.76
C ASN A 57 13.94 11.86 -4.58
N GLU A 58 12.63 11.63 -4.61
CA GLU A 58 11.66 12.71 -4.48
C GLU A 58 11.27 12.99 -3.04
N LEU A 59 11.07 11.94 -2.25
CA LEU A 59 10.71 12.09 -0.84
C LEU A 59 11.93 12.18 0.07
N ASP A 60 13.11 11.92 -0.48
CA ASP A 60 14.38 12.03 0.25
C ASP A 60 14.42 11.13 1.49
N GLU A 61 13.89 9.91 1.34
CA GLU A 61 13.87 8.92 2.40
C GLU A 61 14.69 7.69 2.01
N LYS A 62 15.97 7.91 1.75
CA LYS A 62 16.88 6.85 1.34
C LYS A 62 16.98 5.68 2.31
N PRO A 63 17.00 5.88 3.62
CA PRO A 63 17.05 4.74 4.54
C PRO A 63 15.85 3.80 4.37
N LEU A 64 14.66 4.36 4.14
CA LEU A 64 13.48 3.53 3.87
C LEU A 64 13.61 2.83 2.53
N ALA A 65 14.02 3.55 1.50
CA ALA A 65 14.20 2.95 0.18
C ALA A 65 15.22 1.79 0.22
N ASP A 66 16.29 1.94 0.98
CA ASP A 66 17.30 0.88 1.15
C ASP A 66 16.71 -0.35 1.82
N LYS A 67 15.89 -0.16 2.86
CA LYS A 67 15.22 -1.27 3.52
C LYS A 67 14.28 -2.01 2.59
N LEU A 68 13.52 -1.27 1.78
CA LEU A 68 12.59 -1.87 0.82
C LEU A 68 13.33 -2.65 -0.26
N THR A 69 14.44 -2.09 -0.76
CA THR A 69 15.28 -2.77 -1.75
C THR A 69 15.83 -4.07 -1.18
N GLU A 70 16.28 -4.04 0.06
CA GLU A 70 16.78 -5.24 0.73
C GLU A 70 15.70 -6.31 0.84
N LEU A 71 14.50 -5.92 1.26
CA LEU A 71 13.39 -6.87 1.36
C LEU A 71 13.04 -7.49 0.02
N ILE A 72 13.01 -6.70 -1.04
CA ILE A 72 12.72 -7.23 -2.38
C ILE A 72 13.82 -8.18 -2.81
N THR A 73 15.08 -7.83 -2.57
CA THR A 73 16.23 -8.66 -2.92
C THR A 73 16.17 -10.02 -2.25
N TYR A 74 15.77 -10.05 -1.00
CA TYR A 74 15.65 -11.30 -0.23
C TYR A 74 14.26 -11.91 -0.30
N LYS A 75 13.45 -11.47 -1.26
CA LYS A 75 12.11 -12.00 -1.52
C LYS A 75 11.17 -11.92 -0.31
N GLY A 76 11.26 -10.82 0.42
CA GLY A 76 10.31 -10.53 1.49
C GLY A 76 8.89 -10.42 0.95
N GLY A 77 7.93 -10.76 1.77
CA GLY A 77 6.53 -10.70 1.37
C GLY A 77 6.02 -9.27 1.26
N LEU A 78 4.93 -9.13 0.51
CA LEU A 78 4.27 -7.83 0.36
C LEU A 78 3.89 -7.24 1.71
N GLY A 79 3.40 -8.08 2.63
CA GLY A 79 3.06 -7.62 3.97
C GLY A 79 4.24 -7.01 4.69
N GLU A 80 5.42 -7.60 4.54
CA GLU A 80 6.62 -7.04 5.15
C GLU A 80 6.98 -5.69 4.58
N LEU A 81 6.80 -5.50 3.27
CA LEU A 81 7.05 -4.21 2.63
C LEU A 81 6.12 -3.14 3.17
N VAL A 82 4.83 -3.44 3.25
CA VAL A 82 3.84 -2.50 3.78
C VAL A 82 4.14 -2.16 5.23
N MET A 83 4.37 -3.18 6.06
CA MET A 83 4.66 -2.97 7.48
C MET A 83 5.92 -2.14 7.68
N THR A 84 6.94 -2.38 6.86
CA THR A 84 8.19 -1.62 6.94
C THR A 84 7.94 -0.13 6.69
N ILE A 85 7.15 0.19 5.69
CA ILE A 85 6.82 1.60 5.38
C ILE A 85 6.05 2.23 6.54
N LEU A 86 5.01 1.56 7.03
CA LEU A 86 4.16 2.11 8.10
C LEU A 86 4.93 2.29 9.41
N ILE A 87 5.75 1.33 9.77
CA ILE A 87 6.55 1.41 11.00
C ILE A 87 7.63 2.48 10.89
N TYR A 88 8.26 2.59 9.75
CA TYR A 88 9.32 3.56 9.53
C TYR A 88 8.85 5.00 9.80
N THR A 89 7.63 5.31 9.39
CA THR A 89 7.13 6.68 9.50
C THR A 89 6.73 7.06 10.91
N GLY A 90 6.35 6.09 11.75
CA GLY A 90 5.91 6.37 13.11
C GLY A 90 4.58 7.10 13.21
N TYR A 91 3.81 7.19 12.12
CA TYR A 91 2.50 7.85 12.14
C TYR A 91 1.44 7.06 12.89
N TYR A 92 1.62 5.75 13.03
CA TYR A 92 0.59 4.86 13.53
C TYR A 92 0.96 4.30 14.90
N SER A 93 -0.05 4.13 15.75
CA SER A 93 0.14 3.51 17.06
C SER A 93 0.41 2.01 16.93
N LYS A 94 0.89 1.42 18.00
CA LYS A 94 1.11 -0.03 18.06
C LYS A 94 -0.18 -0.78 17.75
N SER A 95 -1.30 -0.32 18.28
CA SER A 95 -2.61 -0.93 18.05
C SER A 95 -3.00 -0.89 16.57
N GLU A 96 -2.78 0.25 15.92
CA GLU A 96 -3.08 0.39 14.50
C GLU A 96 -2.21 -0.52 13.65
N ILE A 97 -0.93 -0.64 13.99
CA ILE A 97 -0.01 -1.54 13.29
C ILE A 97 -0.44 -3.00 13.46
N GLU A 98 -0.87 -3.37 14.66
CA GLU A 98 -1.36 -4.73 14.90
C GLU A 98 -2.61 -5.03 14.09
N ASP A 99 -3.50 -4.04 13.94
CA ASP A 99 -4.72 -4.21 13.15
C ASP A 99 -4.37 -4.46 11.67
N ILE A 100 -3.43 -3.71 11.13
CA ILE A 100 -2.98 -3.91 9.75
C ILE A 100 -2.35 -5.30 9.59
N GLN A 101 -1.55 -5.74 10.57
CA GLN A 101 -0.95 -7.06 10.53
C GLN A 101 -2.03 -8.15 10.47
N LYS A 102 -3.08 -8.00 11.25
CA LYS A 102 -4.20 -8.94 11.23
C LYS A 102 -4.88 -8.96 9.87
N MET A 103 -5.05 -7.80 9.25
CA MET A 103 -5.64 -7.72 7.92
C MET A 103 -4.78 -8.44 6.88
N ILE A 104 -3.47 -8.25 6.94
CA ILE A 104 -2.53 -8.91 6.03
C ILE A 104 -2.60 -10.42 6.22
N ASP A 105 -2.60 -10.87 7.47
CA ASP A 105 -2.70 -12.31 7.79
C ASP A 105 -4.00 -12.89 7.28
N SER A 106 -5.10 -12.15 7.41
CA SER A 106 -6.40 -12.56 6.91
C SER A 106 -6.40 -12.73 5.38
N LEU A 107 -5.74 -11.81 4.67
CA LEU A 107 -5.62 -11.92 3.22
C LEU A 107 -4.89 -13.19 2.80
N ASN A 108 -3.90 -13.60 3.56
CA ASN A 108 -3.14 -14.81 3.24
C ASN A 108 -3.94 -16.10 3.43
N THR A 109 -5.03 -16.05 4.20
CA THR A 109 -5.87 -17.21 4.47
C THR A 109 -7.18 -17.22 3.70
N GLN A 110 -7.55 -16.10 3.04
CA GLN A 110 -8.78 -16.02 2.26
C GLN A 110 -8.66 -16.82 0.96
N ASN A 111 -9.80 -17.35 0.50
CA ASN A 111 -9.82 -17.98 -0.81
C ASN A 111 -9.83 -16.92 -1.91
N VAL A 112 -9.65 -17.36 -3.16
CA VAL A 112 -9.52 -16.44 -4.29
C VAL A 112 -10.75 -15.55 -4.46
N SER A 113 -11.95 -16.12 -4.33
CA SER A 113 -13.18 -15.36 -4.53
C SER A 113 -13.36 -14.27 -3.46
N GLU A 114 -13.01 -14.58 -2.22
CA GLU A 114 -13.07 -13.62 -1.13
C GLU A 114 -12.08 -12.47 -1.35
N ARG A 115 -10.87 -12.78 -1.82
CA ARG A 115 -9.87 -11.76 -2.13
C ARG A 115 -10.34 -10.83 -3.24
N LEU A 116 -10.94 -11.39 -4.29
CA LEU A 116 -11.42 -10.59 -5.41
C LEU A 116 -12.54 -9.65 -4.98
N LYS A 117 -13.44 -10.14 -4.11
CA LYS A 117 -14.50 -9.30 -3.57
C LYS A 117 -13.94 -8.16 -2.74
N ALA A 118 -13.00 -8.45 -1.84
CA ALA A 118 -12.38 -7.45 -0.98
C ALA A 118 -11.67 -6.39 -1.82
N ARG A 119 -10.97 -6.78 -2.87
CA ARG A 119 -10.31 -5.85 -3.78
C ARG A 119 -11.32 -4.99 -4.52
N GLY A 120 -12.43 -5.58 -4.97
CA GLY A 120 -13.50 -4.84 -5.61
C GLY A 120 -14.08 -3.77 -4.71
N ASP A 121 -14.33 -4.11 -3.44
CA ASP A 121 -14.83 -3.15 -2.46
C ASP A 121 -13.86 -2.00 -2.24
N SER A 122 -12.55 -2.29 -2.21
CA SER A 122 -11.53 -1.27 -2.07
C SER A 122 -11.48 -0.33 -3.28
N TYR A 123 -11.61 -0.87 -4.47
CA TYR A 123 -11.66 -0.05 -5.68
C TYR A 123 -12.88 0.87 -5.69
N LEU A 124 -14.02 0.40 -5.21
CA LEU A 124 -15.20 1.23 -5.07
C LEU A 124 -14.96 2.38 -4.09
N ALA A 125 -14.31 2.09 -2.98
CA ALA A 125 -13.97 3.12 -1.99
C ALA A 125 -13.06 4.19 -2.58
N ASN A 126 -12.28 3.84 -3.60
CA ASN A 126 -11.40 4.78 -4.31
C ASN A 126 -12.01 5.30 -5.61
N GLN A 127 -13.31 5.07 -5.83
CA GLN A 127 -14.01 5.50 -7.02
C GLN A 127 -13.47 4.91 -8.33
N ARG A 128 -12.96 3.68 -8.25
CA ARG A 128 -12.44 2.95 -9.41
C ARG A 128 -13.45 1.88 -9.82
N TYR A 129 -14.62 2.32 -10.25
CA TYR A 129 -15.75 1.43 -10.50
C TYR A 129 -15.47 0.36 -11.56
N SER A 130 -14.74 0.68 -12.61
CA SER A 130 -14.42 -0.29 -13.64
C SER A 130 -13.54 -1.43 -13.09
N ASN A 131 -12.57 -1.10 -12.24
CA ASN A 131 -11.71 -2.10 -11.61
C ASN A 131 -12.51 -2.96 -10.63
N ALA A 132 -13.43 -2.35 -9.89
CA ALA A 132 -14.32 -3.09 -9.00
C ALA A 132 -15.16 -4.10 -9.77
N LEU A 133 -15.77 -3.67 -10.86
CA LEU A 133 -16.60 -4.54 -11.71
C LEU A 133 -15.78 -5.71 -12.25
N GLU A 134 -14.58 -5.44 -12.74
CA GLU A 134 -13.69 -6.49 -13.24
C GLU A 134 -13.38 -7.53 -12.17
N ASN A 135 -13.09 -7.11 -10.94
CA ASN A 135 -12.82 -8.04 -9.86
C ASN A 135 -14.05 -8.85 -9.46
N TYR A 136 -15.23 -8.26 -9.48
CA TYR A 136 -16.47 -8.99 -9.21
C TYR A 136 -16.76 -10.02 -10.29
N ILE A 137 -16.50 -9.71 -11.55
CA ILE A 137 -16.65 -10.64 -12.66
C ILE A 137 -15.71 -11.83 -12.47
N MET A 138 -14.46 -11.59 -12.09
CA MET A 138 -13.50 -12.66 -11.83
C MET A 138 -13.95 -13.57 -10.68
N LYS A 139 -14.58 -12.99 -9.66
CA LYS A 139 -15.15 -13.76 -8.56
C LYS A 139 -16.21 -14.73 -9.06
N ILE A 140 -17.07 -14.28 -9.95
CA ILE A 140 -18.13 -15.14 -10.53
C ILE A 140 -17.50 -16.28 -11.32
N VAL A 141 -16.51 -15.99 -12.14
CA VAL A 141 -15.81 -17.02 -12.93
C VAL A 141 -15.16 -18.06 -12.04
N VAL A 142 -14.52 -17.64 -10.95
CA VAL A 142 -13.85 -18.53 -10.02
C VAL A 142 -14.84 -19.46 -9.33
N ASN A 143 -16.06 -19.02 -9.09
CA ASN A 143 -17.08 -19.81 -8.37
C ASN A 143 -17.89 -20.75 -9.28
N ILE A 144 -17.69 -20.70 -10.58
CA ILE A 144 -18.29 -21.64 -11.51
C ILE A 144 -17.51 -22.95 -11.51
#